data_02b56be0492b870d627d684d25e358c1
#
_entry.id   02b56be0492b870d627d684d25e358c1
#
_cell.length_a   1.000
_cell.length_b   1.000
_cell.length_c   1.000
_cell.angle_alpha   90.00
_cell.angle_beta   90.00
_cell.angle_gamma   90.00
#
_symmetry.space_group_name_H-M   'P 1'
#
loop_
_entity.id
_entity.type
_entity.pdbx_description
1 polymer ?
#
loop_
_entity_poly.entity_id
_entity_poly.type
_entity_poly.pdbx_seq_one_letter_code
_entity_poly.pdbx_strand_id
1 'polypeptide(L)'
;MATRLVLAELVDGFQKRSGQRVLIESVGGVDAAKRVQAGEAFDVVILASDAIDKLMAGGFLLADSKLDLMRSGVAVAVHTSAPRPDVSTEAALRETVLNARNLSYSTGPSGVALAALFERWGITDGIKSRVVQAPPGVPVGTLVARGEVALGFQQYSELMHVEGITLVGPLPAQVQIITTFSAGIGAKSSHAETVRQLLNYMNCAEASVAKISQGMEPINPS
;
A
#
# COMPACT_ATOMS: atom_id res chain seq x y z
N MET A 1 -5.04 -2.27 -1.02
CA MET A 1 -4.68 -3.73 -1.04
C MET A 1 -3.40 -4.02 -0.24
N ALA A 2 -2.49 -3.08 -0.17
CA ALA A 2 -1.19 -3.23 0.51
C ALA A 2 -1.27 -3.73 1.97
N THR A 3 -2.29 -3.32 2.71
CA THR A 3 -2.48 -3.69 4.12
C THR A 3 -3.30 -4.97 4.35
N ARG A 4 -3.78 -5.64 3.29
CA ARG A 4 -4.75 -6.74 3.43
C ARG A 4 -4.23 -7.89 4.32
N LEU A 5 -3.03 -8.36 4.07
CA LEU A 5 -2.49 -9.52 4.80
C LEU A 5 -2.14 -9.16 6.24
N VAL A 6 -1.46 -8.04 6.46
CA VAL A 6 -1.10 -7.58 7.80
C VAL A 6 -2.34 -7.28 8.65
N LEU A 7 -3.38 -6.66 8.07
CA LEU A 7 -4.61 -6.39 8.81
C LEU A 7 -5.37 -7.68 9.16
N ALA A 8 -5.38 -8.67 8.27
CA ALA A 8 -5.99 -9.97 8.58
C ALA A 8 -5.29 -10.64 9.77
N GLU A 9 -3.96 -10.62 9.82
CA GLU A 9 -3.17 -11.19 10.92
C GLU A 9 -3.38 -10.41 12.22
N LEU A 10 -3.35 -9.07 12.18
CA LEU A 10 -3.58 -8.22 13.35
C LEU A 10 -5.02 -8.34 13.90
N VAL A 11 -6.01 -8.43 13.03
CA VAL A 11 -7.41 -8.64 13.44
C VAL A 11 -7.58 -10.00 14.10
N ASP A 12 -7.00 -11.07 13.53
CA ASP A 12 -7.04 -12.41 14.14
C ASP A 12 -6.42 -12.41 15.55
N GLY A 13 -5.25 -11.78 15.70
CA GLY A 13 -4.58 -11.64 16.99
C GLY A 13 -5.42 -10.85 18.00
N PHE A 14 -6.03 -9.75 17.59
CA PHE A 14 -6.91 -8.96 18.45
C PHE A 14 -8.14 -9.76 18.91
N GLN A 15 -8.79 -10.46 17.98
CA GLN A 15 -9.97 -11.28 18.29
C GLN A 15 -9.66 -12.37 19.32
N LYS A 16 -8.52 -13.07 19.16
CA LYS A 16 -8.07 -14.10 20.10
C LYS A 16 -7.81 -13.55 21.49
N ARG A 17 -7.28 -12.32 21.58
CA ARG A 17 -6.92 -11.67 22.84
C ARG A 17 -8.11 -11.05 23.56
N SER A 18 -9.00 -10.39 22.81
CA SER A 18 -10.08 -9.57 23.36
C SER A 18 -11.44 -10.29 23.43
N GLY A 19 -11.64 -11.35 22.65
CA GLY A 19 -12.95 -11.98 22.43
C GLY A 19 -13.89 -11.13 21.55
N GLN A 20 -13.47 -9.95 21.09
CA GLN A 20 -14.27 -9.07 20.24
C GLN A 20 -14.21 -9.55 18.80
N ARG A 21 -15.35 -9.55 18.12
CA ARG A 21 -15.43 -9.91 16.70
C ARG A 21 -15.19 -8.68 15.83
N VAL A 22 -14.30 -8.79 14.86
CA VAL A 22 -13.99 -7.76 13.87
C VAL A 22 -14.23 -8.33 12.46
N LEU A 23 -15.08 -7.66 11.69
CA LEU A 23 -15.29 -7.96 10.27
C LEU A 23 -14.45 -6.99 9.46
N ILE A 24 -13.58 -7.51 8.62
CA ILE A 24 -12.70 -6.69 7.78
C ILE A 24 -13.01 -6.93 6.30
N GLU A 25 -13.11 -5.84 5.56
CA GLU A 25 -13.19 -5.85 4.10
C GLU A 25 -11.96 -5.16 3.52
N SER A 26 -11.38 -5.74 2.48
CA SER A 26 -10.20 -5.19 1.80
C SER A 26 -10.52 -4.97 0.32
N VAL A 27 -10.60 -3.71 -0.07
CA VAL A 27 -10.79 -3.25 -1.44
C VAL A 27 -9.71 -2.24 -1.83
N GLY A 28 -9.69 -1.76 -3.06
CA GLY A 28 -8.81 -0.67 -3.48
C GLY A 28 -9.02 0.58 -2.62
N GLY A 29 -7.94 1.27 -2.23
CA GLY A 29 -8.03 2.42 -1.32
C GLY A 29 -8.92 3.54 -1.85
N VAL A 30 -8.95 3.77 -3.17
CA VAL A 30 -9.84 4.74 -3.82
C VAL A 30 -11.30 4.32 -3.67
N ASP A 31 -11.60 3.04 -3.86
CA ASP A 31 -12.97 2.52 -3.74
C ASP A 31 -13.43 2.53 -2.28
N ALA A 32 -12.55 2.16 -1.34
CA ALA A 32 -12.85 2.26 0.09
C ALA A 32 -13.20 3.70 0.50
N ALA A 33 -12.41 4.69 0.07
CA ALA A 33 -12.69 6.10 0.36
C ALA A 33 -14.04 6.55 -0.23
N LYS A 34 -14.35 6.15 -1.46
CA LYS A 34 -15.65 6.46 -2.10
C LYS A 34 -16.83 5.85 -1.35
N ARG A 35 -16.72 4.60 -0.86
CA ARG A 35 -17.76 3.94 -0.06
C ARG A 35 -18.04 4.71 1.23
N VAL A 36 -16.99 5.13 1.93
CA VAL A 36 -17.11 5.96 3.14
C VAL A 36 -17.78 7.29 2.81
N GLN A 37 -17.36 7.98 1.75
CA GLN A 37 -17.96 9.24 1.30
C GLN A 37 -19.42 9.08 0.86
N ALA A 38 -19.79 7.93 0.33
CA ALA A 38 -21.19 7.60 0.01
C ALA A 38 -22.06 7.32 1.25
N GLY A 39 -21.46 7.35 2.46
CA GLY A 39 -22.18 7.19 3.71
C GLY A 39 -22.32 5.75 4.18
N GLU A 40 -21.60 4.80 3.57
CA GLU A 40 -21.55 3.42 4.07
C GLU A 40 -20.94 3.40 5.46
N ALA A 41 -21.59 2.67 6.38
CA ALA A 41 -21.21 2.66 7.78
C ALA A 41 -20.04 1.70 8.03
N PHE A 42 -18.92 2.27 8.48
CA PHE A 42 -17.76 1.53 8.97
C PHE A 42 -17.38 2.06 10.35
N ASP A 43 -17.03 1.16 11.27
CA ASP A 43 -16.52 1.55 12.58
C ASP A 43 -15.08 2.08 12.52
N VAL A 44 -14.27 1.51 11.63
CA VAL A 44 -12.90 1.91 11.39
C VAL A 44 -12.56 1.89 9.90
N VAL A 45 -11.76 2.85 9.47
CA VAL A 45 -11.27 2.95 8.09
C VAL A 45 -9.74 3.02 8.14
N ILE A 46 -9.07 2.18 7.35
CA ILE A 46 -7.59 2.14 7.27
C ILE A 46 -7.18 2.34 5.81
N LEU A 47 -6.54 3.47 5.53
CA LEU A 47 -6.14 3.89 4.18
C LEU A 47 -4.77 4.59 4.22
N ALA A 48 -4.29 5.04 3.06
CA ALA A 48 -3.18 5.98 3.02
C ALA A 48 -3.52 7.26 3.80
N SER A 49 -2.54 7.80 4.50
CA SER A 49 -2.69 8.89 5.47
C SER A 49 -3.41 10.11 4.91
N ASP A 50 -3.08 10.51 3.67
CA ASP A 50 -3.73 11.62 2.97
C ASP A 50 -5.22 11.38 2.67
N ALA A 51 -5.61 10.13 2.44
CA ALA A 51 -7.01 9.76 2.25
C ALA A 51 -7.79 9.82 3.58
N ILE A 52 -7.16 9.41 4.69
CA ILE A 52 -7.74 9.56 6.04
C ILE A 52 -7.93 11.04 6.35
N ASP A 53 -6.94 11.91 6.07
CA ASP A 53 -7.05 13.35 6.30
C ASP A 53 -8.22 13.97 5.52
N LYS A 54 -8.42 13.58 4.25
CA LYS A 54 -9.54 14.04 3.43
C LYS A 54 -10.89 13.57 3.99
N LEU A 55 -10.98 12.32 4.46
CA LEU A 55 -12.21 11.80 5.07
C LEU A 55 -12.53 12.49 6.40
N MET A 56 -11.51 12.81 7.20
CA MET A 56 -11.68 13.58 8.44
C MET A 56 -12.15 15.01 8.14
N ALA A 57 -11.50 15.70 7.21
CA ALA A 57 -11.90 17.03 6.79
C ALA A 57 -13.33 17.08 6.23
N GLY A 58 -13.78 15.99 5.62
CA GLY A 58 -15.16 15.81 5.15
C GLY A 58 -16.18 15.43 6.24
N GLY A 59 -15.74 15.24 7.49
CA GLY A 59 -16.62 14.85 8.60
C GLY A 59 -17.07 13.39 8.59
N PHE A 60 -16.44 12.53 7.78
CA PHE A 60 -16.76 11.10 7.71
C PHE A 60 -16.11 10.28 8.84
N LEU A 61 -15.03 10.80 9.42
CA LEU A 61 -14.32 10.20 10.54
C LEU A 61 -14.35 11.14 11.74
N LEU A 62 -14.26 10.60 12.94
CA LEU A 62 -14.18 11.39 14.17
C LEU A 62 -12.91 12.26 14.16
N ALA A 63 -13.05 13.52 14.52
CA ALA A 63 -11.92 14.40 14.75
C ALA A 63 -10.94 13.78 15.77
N ASP A 64 -9.65 13.98 15.57
CA ASP A 64 -8.57 13.51 16.45
C ASP A 64 -8.50 11.97 16.62
N SER A 65 -9.19 11.20 15.74
CA SER A 65 -9.13 9.73 15.78
C SER A 65 -8.05 9.13 14.86
N LYS A 66 -7.32 9.97 14.13
CA LYS A 66 -6.25 9.48 13.23
C LYS A 66 -5.12 8.86 14.02
N LEU A 67 -4.73 7.66 13.61
CA LEU A 67 -3.56 6.97 14.13
C LEU A 67 -2.75 6.38 12.97
N ASP A 68 -1.49 6.75 12.86
CA ASP A 68 -0.57 6.17 11.91
C ASP A 68 -0.14 4.78 12.40
N LEU A 69 -0.34 3.75 11.55
CA LEU A 69 -0.12 2.36 11.96
C LEU A 69 1.17 1.77 11.41
N MET A 70 1.44 2.00 10.14
CA MET A 70 2.56 1.37 9.44
C MET A 70 2.91 2.11 8.15
N ARG A 71 4.08 1.79 7.59
CA ARG A 71 4.57 2.32 6.32
C ARG A 71 4.91 1.18 5.37
N SER A 72 4.85 1.46 4.07
CA SER A 72 5.40 0.58 3.04
C SER A 72 6.04 1.41 1.94
N GLY A 73 7.22 0.96 1.49
CA GLY A 73 7.93 1.56 0.36
C GLY A 73 7.54 0.91 -0.96
N VAL A 74 7.72 1.63 -2.06
CA VAL A 74 7.61 1.04 -3.41
C VAL A 74 8.82 0.16 -3.69
N ALA A 75 8.57 -0.98 -4.31
CA ALA A 75 9.61 -1.89 -4.77
C ALA A 75 9.44 -2.22 -6.25
N VAL A 76 10.53 -2.74 -6.82
CA VAL A 76 10.64 -3.15 -8.22
C VAL A 76 10.61 -4.66 -8.31
N ALA A 77 9.85 -5.19 -9.26
CA ALA A 77 9.79 -6.61 -9.56
C ALA A 77 9.93 -6.88 -11.06
N VAL A 78 10.52 -8.03 -11.36
CA VAL A 78 10.62 -8.61 -12.71
C VAL A 78 10.16 -10.05 -12.67
N HIS A 79 9.86 -10.64 -13.82
CA HIS A 79 9.56 -12.08 -13.89
C HIS A 79 10.76 -12.92 -13.39
N THR A 80 10.52 -14.04 -12.73
CA THR A 80 11.57 -14.85 -12.09
C THR A 80 12.64 -15.35 -13.06
N SER A 81 12.33 -15.53 -14.36
CA SER A 81 13.30 -15.91 -15.40
C SER A 81 14.01 -14.72 -16.05
N ALA A 82 13.62 -13.48 -15.72
CA ALA A 82 14.24 -12.31 -16.30
C ALA A 82 15.55 -11.93 -15.56
N PRO A 83 16.52 -11.32 -16.25
CA PRO A 83 17.69 -10.78 -15.57
C PRO A 83 17.30 -9.70 -14.59
N ARG A 84 17.97 -9.66 -13.45
CA ARG A 84 17.76 -8.67 -12.42
C ARG A 84 18.38 -7.34 -12.85
N PRO A 85 17.58 -6.27 -13.06
CA PRO A 85 18.13 -4.97 -13.45
C PRO A 85 18.81 -4.29 -12.26
N ASP A 86 19.68 -3.33 -12.55
CA ASP A 86 20.25 -2.45 -11.54
C ASP A 86 19.25 -1.33 -11.21
N VAL A 87 18.92 -1.24 -9.94
CA VAL A 87 18.05 -0.19 -9.37
C VAL A 87 18.71 0.47 -8.15
N SER A 88 20.02 0.33 -7.99
CA SER A 88 20.77 0.76 -6.80
C SER A 88 20.88 2.28 -6.66
N THR A 89 20.79 3.00 -7.76
CA THR A 89 20.86 4.47 -7.81
C THR A 89 19.69 5.04 -8.60
N GLU A 90 19.39 6.34 -8.41
CA GLU A 90 18.36 7.03 -9.19
C GLU A 90 18.65 6.97 -10.69
N ALA A 91 19.92 7.13 -11.09
CA ALA A 91 20.32 7.05 -12.49
C ALA A 91 20.13 5.64 -13.07
N ALA A 92 20.53 4.60 -12.35
CA ALA A 92 20.36 3.21 -12.77
C ALA A 92 18.86 2.84 -12.86
N LEU A 93 18.05 3.26 -11.90
CA LEU A 93 16.60 3.05 -11.94
C LEU A 93 15.96 3.75 -13.13
N ARG A 94 16.34 5.01 -13.41
CA ARG A 94 15.87 5.77 -14.58
C ARG A 94 16.24 5.07 -15.89
N GLU A 95 17.45 4.58 -16.00
CA GLU A 95 17.91 3.82 -17.16
C GLU A 95 17.16 2.51 -17.32
N THR A 96 16.94 1.77 -16.23
CA THR A 96 16.13 0.56 -16.19
C THR A 96 14.70 0.81 -16.71
N VAL A 97 14.07 1.91 -16.29
CA VAL A 97 12.73 2.29 -16.77
C VAL A 97 12.76 2.61 -18.27
N LEU A 98 13.76 3.36 -18.74
CA LEU A 98 13.89 3.73 -20.15
C LEU A 98 14.14 2.52 -21.07
N ASN A 99 14.83 1.51 -20.58
CA ASN A 99 15.19 0.30 -21.34
C ASN A 99 14.14 -0.82 -21.21
N ALA A 100 13.19 -0.74 -20.27
CA ALA A 100 12.17 -1.74 -20.10
C ALA A 100 11.26 -1.84 -21.34
N ARG A 101 10.98 -3.07 -21.80
CA ARG A 101 10.04 -3.32 -22.91
C ARG A 101 8.67 -2.71 -22.64
N ASN A 102 8.16 -2.93 -21.45
CA ASN A 102 6.94 -2.34 -20.90
C ASN A 102 7.03 -2.33 -19.37
N LEU A 103 6.18 -1.54 -18.75
CA LEU A 103 6.14 -1.40 -17.29
C LEU A 103 4.72 -1.20 -16.80
N SER A 104 4.50 -1.51 -15.52
CA SER A 104 3.23 -1.28 -14.83
C SER A 104 3.45 -0.77 -13.43
N TYR A 105 2.54 0.06 -12.97
CA TYR A 105 2.48 0.54 -11.60
C TYR A 105 1.03 0.73 -11.16
N SER A 106 0.80 0.79 -9.84
CA SER A 106 -0.54 0.88 -9.27
C SER A 106 -1.23 2.20 -9.64
N THR A 107 -2.56 2.21 -9.60
CA THR A 107 -3.37 3.44 -9.77
C THR A 107 -3.60 4.18 -8.44
N GLY A 108 -3.13 3.62 -7.34
CA GLY A 108 -3.23 4.22 -6.01
C GLY A 108 -2.18 5.33 -5.75
N PRO A 109 -2.10 5.83 -4.51
CA PRO A 109 -1.21 6.94 -4.15
C PRO A 109 0.26 6.72 -4.53
N SER A 110 0.78 5.51 -4.34
CA SER A 110 2.16 5.18 -4.73
C SER A 110 2.40 5.25 -6.24
N GLY A 111 1.41 4.86 -7.05
CA GLY A 111 1.51 4.97 -8.50
C GLY A 111 1.42 6.42 -8.99
N VAL A 112 0.59 7.24 -8.35
CA VAL A 112 0.54 8.68 -8.63
C VAL A 112 1.90 9.34 -8.32
N ALA A 113 2.50 9.00 -7.18
CA ALA A 113 3.82 9.52 -6.81
C ALA A 113 4.92 9.03 -7.77
N LEU A 114 4.83 7.77 -8.25
CA LEU A 114 5.77 7.24 -9.24
C LEU A 114 5.62 7.94 -10.60
N ALA A 115 4.40 8.21 -11.04
CA ALA A 115 4.15 8.98 -12.27
C ALA A 115 4.75 10.39 -12.18
N ALA A 116 4.59 11.07 -11.03
CA ALA A 116 5.22 12.36 -10.77
C ALA A 116 6.77 12.28 -10.77
N LEU A 117 7.34 11.17 -10.30
CA LEU A 117 8.78 10.92 -10.41
C LEU A 117 9.23 10.82 -11.88
N PHE A 118 8.48 10.10 -12.71
CA PHE A 118 8.78 9.97 -14.14
C PHE A 118 8.64 11.31 -14.88
N GLU A 119 7.68 12.14 -14.48
CA GLU A 119 7.53 13.50 -14.98
C GLU A 119 8.74 14.36 -14.59
N ARG A 120 9.17 14.35 -13.34
CA ARG A 120 10.38 15.04 -12.86
C ARG A 120 11.64 14.62 -13.63
N TRP A 121 11.72 13.35 -14.03
CA TRP A 121 12.82 12.85 -14.86
C TRP A 121 12.70 13.22 -16.36
N GLY A 122 11.58 13.79 -16.77
CA GLY A 122 11.32 14.15 -18.18
C GLY A 122 11.18 12.94 -19.10
N ILE A 123 10.75 11.78 -18.59
CA ILE A 123 10.66 10.54 -19.37
C ILE A 123 9.23 10.08 -19.67
N THR A 124 8.23 10.76 -19.14
CA THR A 124 6.82 10.35 -19.24
C THR A 124 6.40 10.09 -20.69
N ASP A 125 6.67 11.00 -21.61
CA ASP A 125 6.30 10.83 -23.03
C ASP A 125 7.01 9.66 -23.67
N GLY A 126 8.29 9.43 -23.32
CA GLY A 126 9.10 8.33 -23.85
C GLY A 126 8.66 6.94 -23.38
N ILE A 127 7.96 6.83 -22.26
CA ILE A 127 7.47 5.55 -21.72
C ILE A 127 5.97 5.34 -21.85
N LYS A 128 5.20 6.37 -22.16
CA LYS A 128 3.72 6.37 -22.14
C LYS A 128 3.11 5.21 -22.93
N SER A 129 3.63 4.91 -24.12
CA SER A 129 3.14 3.81 -24.97
C SER A 129 3.49 2.42 -24.44
N ARG A 130 4.37 2.34 -23.44
CA ARG A 130 4.84 1.09 -22.81
C ARG A 130 4.27 0.87 -21.42
N VAL A 131 3.50 1.82 -20.89
CA VAL A 131 2.81 1.65 -19.61
C VAL A 131 1.59 0.76 -19.81
N VAL A 132 1.58 -0.37 -19.12
CA VAL A 132 0.46 -1.32 -19.08
C VAL A 132 -0.34 -1.06 -17.81
N GLN A 133 -1.57 -0.60 -17.98
CA GLN A 133 -2.46 -0.35 -16.85
C GLN A 133 -3.01 -1.69 -16.33
N ALA A 134 -2.81 -2.00 -15.06
CA ALA A 134 -3.42 -3.17 -14.44
C ALA A 134 -4.96 -3.05 -14.45
N PRO A 135 -5.69 -4.10 -14.85
CA PRO A 135 -7.15 -4.12 -14.72
C PRO A 135 -7.58 -3.94 -13.25
N PRO A 136 -8.79 -3.42 -12.99
CA PRO A 136 -9.31 -3.31 -11.64
C PRO A 136 -9.21 -4.64 -10.87
N GLY A 137 -8.69 -4.60 -9.65
CA GLY A 137 -8.53 -5.77 -8.79
C GLY A 137 -7.35 -6.69 -9.14
N VAL A 138 -6.62 -6.44 -10.24
CA VAL A 138 -5.43 -7.23 -10.61
C VAL A 138 -4.17 -6.51 -10.09
N PRO A 139 -3.40 -7.14 -9.18
CA PRO A 139 -2.13 -6.58 -8.72
C PRO A 139 -1.08 -6.53 -9.83
N VAL A 140 -0.21 -5.52 -9.80
CA VAL A 140 0.90 -5.41 -10.76
C VAL A 140 1.82 -6.63 -10.72
N GLY A 141 2.09 -7.16 -9.53
CA GLY A 141 2.90 -8.37 -9.37
C GLY A 141 2.34 -9.57 -10.15
N THR A 142 1.03 -9.68 -10.29
CA THR A 142 0.39 -10.75 -11.09
C THR A 142 0.69 -10.59 -12.59
N LEU A 143 0.70 -9.36 -13.10
CA LEU A 143 1.05 -9.10 -14.51
C LEU A 143 2.52 -9.44 -14.78
N VAL A 144 3.40 -9.13 -13.84
CA VAL A 144 4.83 -9.49 -13.91
C VAL A 144 5.00 -11.01 -13.90
N ALA A 145 4.33 -11.71 -12.98
CA ALA A 145 4.38 -13.17 -12.86
C ALA A 145 3.90 -13.90 -14.12
N ARG A 146 2.95 -13.31 -14.84
CA ARG A 146 2.44 -13.84 -16.12
C ARG A 146 3.31 -13.47 -17.33
N GLY A 147 4.37 -12.66 -17.14
CA GLY A 147 5.20 -12.16 -18.23
C GLY A 147 4.52 -11.11 -19.13
N GLU A 148 3.35 -10.63 -18.74
CA GLU A 148 2.62 -9.57 -19.46
C GLU A 148 3.34 -8.23 -19.34
N VAL A 149 4.04 -8.01 -18.21
CA VAL A 149 4.81 -6.82 -17.88
C VAL A 149 6.25 -7.19 -17.54
N ALA A 150 7.20 -6.51 -18.14
CA ALA A 150 8.63 -6.73 -17.91
C ALA A 150 9.12 -6.11 -16.60
N LEU A 151 8.60 -4.94 -16.22
CA LEU A 151 9.01 -4.19 -15.04
C LEU A 151 7.77 -3.73 -14.25
N GLY A 152 7.63 -4.20 -13.03
CA GLY A 152 6.49 -3.86 -12.16
C GLY A 152 6.93 -3.04 -10.96
N PHE A 153 6.09 -2.05 -10.58
CA PHE A 153 6.25 -1.21 -9.39
C PHE A 153 5.00 -1.30 -8.55
N GLN A 154 5.16 -1.70 -7.29
CA GLN A 154 4.05 -1.79 -6.33
C GLN A 154 4.61 -1.66 -4.91
N GLN A 155 3.74 -1.53 -3.91
CA GLN A 155 4.16 -1.59 -2.51
C GLN A 155 4.92 -2.90 -2.25
N TYR A 156 6.01 -2.83 -1.48
CA TYR A 156 6.81 -4.01 -1.12
C TYR A 156 5.93 -5.13 -0.56
N SER A 157 5.01 -4.79 0.34
CA SER A 157 4.05 -5.71 0.97
C SER A 157 3.11 -6.43 -0.01
N GLU A 158 2.87 -5.86 -1.19
CA GLU A 158 2.04 -6.48 -2.22
C GLU A 158 2.83 -7.41 -3.15
N LEU A 159 4.15 -7.23 -3.22
CA LEU A 159 5.03 -8.00 -4.11
C LEU A 159 5.68 -9.20 -3.41
N MET A 160 6.00 -9.08 -2.12
CA MET A 160 6.86 -10.04 -1.42
C MET A 160 6.34 -11.49 -1.37
N HIS A 161 5.03 -11.67 -1.51
CA HIS A 161 4.38 -12.99 -1.49
C HIS A 161 3.89 -13.45 -2.86
N VAL A 162 4.24 -12.74 -3.94
CA VAL A 162 3.83 -13.11 -5.30
C VAL A 162 4.80 -14.15 -5.86
N GLU A 163 4.29 -15.32 -6.17
CA GLU A 163 5.06 -16.35 -6.87
C GLU A 163 5.30 -15.97 -8.33
N GLY A 164 6.39 -16.45 -8.92
CA GLY A 164 6.73 -16.20 -10.32
C GLY A 164 7.42 -14.86 -10.59
N ILE A 165 7.73 -14.07 -9.56
CA ILE A 165 8.50 -12.84 -9.70
C ILE A 165 9.82 -12.90 -8.93
N THR A 166 10.77 -12.11 -9.37
CA THR A 166 11.96 -11.74 -8.60
C THR A 166 11.76 -10.31 -8.08
N LEU A 167 11.71 -10.18 -6.76
CA LEU A 167 11.72 -8.88 -6.10
C LEU A 167 13.13 -8.30 -6.20
N VAL A 168 13.29 -7.28 -7.03
CA VAL A 168 14.59 -6.62 -7.29
C VAL A 168 15.05 -5.85 -6.05
N GLY A 169 14.15 -5.10 -5.44
CA GLY A 169 14.41 -4.33 -4.23
C GLY A 169 13.57 -3.05 -4.17
N PRO A 170 13.76 -2.25 -3.10
CA PRO A 170 13.14 -0.94 -2.98
C PRO A 170 13.70 0.03 -4.02
N LEU A 171 13.02 1.15 -4.22
CA LEU A 171 13.60 2.28 -4.96
C LEU A 171 14.81 2.83 -4.18
N PRO A 172 15.78 3.47 -4.85
CA PRO A 172 16.90 4.16 -4.18
C PRO A 172 16.38 5.18 -3.15
N ALA A 173 17.09 5.32 -2.04
CA ALA A 173 16.65 6.15 -0.91
C ALA A 173 16.28 7.59 -1.31
N GLN A 174 17.01 8.17 -2.28
CA GLN A 174 16.78 9.54 -2.76
C GLN A 174 15.43 9.73 -3.46
N VAL A 175 14.85 8.65 -4.00
CA VAL A 175 13.61 8.66 -4.77
C VAL A 175 12.59 7.65 -4.24
N GLN A 176 12.82 7.10 -3.04
CA GLN A 176 11.91 6.16 -2.42
C GLN A 176 10.56 6.81 -2.14
N ILE A 177 9.52 6.11 -2.51
CA ILE A 177 8.13 6.51 -2.30
C ILE A 177 7.58 5.67 -1.16
N ILE A 178 7.36 6.30 -0.01
CA ILE A 178 6.83 5.65 1.18
C ILE A 178 5.38 6.08 1.38
N THR A 179 4.48 5.12 1.54
CA THR A 179 3.10 5.36 1.91
C THR A 179 2.93 5.05 3.40
N THR A 180 2.47 6.03 4.16
CA THR A 180 1.98 5.83 5.53
C THR A 180 0.51 5.39 5.46
N PHE A 181 0.18 4.31 6.16
CA PHE A 181 -1.18 3.82 6.34
C PHE A 181 -1.67 4.19 7.73
N SER A 182 -2.79 4.89 7.75
CA SER A 182 -3.40 5.43 8.96
C SER A 182 -4.80 4.90 9.13
N ALA A 183 -5.26 4.86 10.36
CA ALA A 183 -6.64 4.55 10.72
C ALA A 183 -7.39 5.82 11.11
N GLY A 184 -8.71 5.78 10.96
CA GLY A 184 -9.63 6.75 11.53
C GLY A 184 -10.93 6.06 11.95
N ILE A 185 -11.57 6.54 13.01
CA ILE A 185 -12.83 6.00 13.53
C ILE A 185 -13.99 6.62 12.77
N GLY A 186 -14.93 5.81 12.30
CA GLY A 186 -16.13 6.29 11.62
C GLY A 186 -16.93 7.27 12.46
N ALA A 187 -17.33 8.41 11.90
CA ALA A 187 -18.05 9.44 12.64
C ALA A 187 -19.39 8.98 13.22
N LYS A 188 -20.00 7.95 12.64
CA LYS A 188 -21.27 7.36 13.08
C LYS A 188 -21.10 6.05 13.84
N SER A 189 -19.86 5.66 14.18
CA SER A 189 -19.59 4.41 14.89
C SER A 189 -20.15 4.45 16.30
N SER A 190 -20.93 3.44 16.67
CA SER A 190 -21.35 3.18 18.05
C SER A 190 -20.31 2.38 18.85
N HIS A 191 -19.22 1.95 18.21
CA HIS A 191 -18.18 1.08 18.78
C HIS A 191 -16.82 1.80 18.94
N ALA A 192 -16.81 3.13 19.04
CA ALA A 192 -15.58 3.94 19.03
C ALA A 192 -14.56 3.48 20.09
N GLU A 193 -15.01 3.05 21.27
CA GLU A 193 -14.12 2.57 22.33
C GLU A 193 -13.46 1.22 21.97
N THR A 194 -14.25 0.29 21.43
CA THR A 194 -13.71 -0.99 20.95
C THR A 194 -12.71 -0.78 19.80
N VAL A 195 -13.00 0.18 18.91
CA VAL A 195 -12.06 0.54 17.83
C VAL A 195 -10.76 1.11 18.40
N ARG A 196 -10.81 1.97 19.43
CA ARG A 196 -9.57 2.46 20.08
C ARG A 196 -8.75 1.31 20.66
N GLN A 197 -9.40 0.32 21.28
CA GLN A 197 -8.70 -0.87 21.79
C GLN A 197 -8.04 -1.66 20.65
N LEU A 198 -8.74 -1.83 19.52
CA LEU A 198 -8.17 -2.46 18.33
C LEU A 198 -6.96 -1.68 17.79
N LEU A 199 -7.06 -0.37 17.67
CA LEU A 199 -5.98 0.47 17.17
C LEU A 199 -4.77 0.50 18.11
N ASN A 200 -5.00 0.52 19.41
CA ASN A 200 -3.94 0.41 20.41
C ASN A 200 -3.22 -0.95 20.31
N TYR A 201 -3.98 -2.04 20.14
CA TYR A 201 -3.39 -3.35 19.88
C TYR A 201 -2.57 -3.34 18.58
N MET A 202 -3.12 -2.83 17.48
CA MET A 202 -2.40 -2.74 16.20
C MET A 202 -1.13 -1.89 16.30
N ASN A 203 -1.01 -1.01 17.27
CA ASN A 203 0.16 -0.14 17.46
C ASN A 203 1.09 -0.57 18.61
N CYS A 204 0.83 -1.71 19.25
CA CYS A 204 1.71 -2.23 20.29
C CYS A 204 2.99 -2.87 19.72
N ALA A 205 3.97 -3.09 20.56
CA ALA A 205 5.25 -3.71 20.16
C ALA A 205 5.08 -5.12 19.56
N GLU A 206 4.16 -5.92 20.11
CA GLU A 206 3.86 -7.26 19.62
C GLU A 206 3.33 -7.26 18.18
N ALA A 207 2.51 -6.25 17.82
CA ALA A 207 2.00 -6.07 16.47
C ALA A 207 3.09 -5.74 15.43
N SER A 208 4.26 -5.28 15.87
CA SER A 208 5.39 -4.98 14.99
C SER A 208 5.91 -6.22 14.28
N VAL A 209 5.86 -7.40 14.91
CA VAL A 209 6.28 -8.67 14.32
C VAL A 209 5.43 -8.98 13.08
N ALA A 210 4.10 -8.88 13.20
CA ALA A 210 3.17 -9.09 12.09
C ALA A 210 3.37 -8.04 10.97
N LYS A 211 3.64 -6.79 11.32
CA LYS A 211 3.91 -5.75 10.32
C LYS A 211 5.17 -6.07 9.52
N ILE A 212 6.27 -6.40 10.19
CA ILE A 212 7.55 -6.72 9.54
C ILE A 212 7.44 -7.98 8.68
N SER A 213 6.78 -9.04 9.17
CA SER A 213 6.60 -10.28 8.42
C SER A 213 5.79 -10.09 7.13
N GLN A 214 4.95 -9.07 7.09
CA GLN A 214 4.14 -8.71 5.93
C GLN A 214 4.75 -7.54 5.12
N GLY A 215 6.05 -7.24 5.31
CA GLY A 215 6.76 -6.21 4.54
C GLY A 215 6.35 -4.78 4.82
N MET A 216 5.82 -4.54 6.01
CA MET A 216 5.48 -3.22 6.50
C MET A 216 6.48 -2.76 7.55
N GLU A 217 6.77 -1.47 7.57
CA GLU A 217 7.55 -0.84 8.63
C GLU A 217 6.60 -0.38 9.75
N PRO A 218 6.78 -0.85 11.00
CA PRO A 218 6.02 -0.32 12.12
C PRO A 218 6.30 1.17 12.29
N ILE A 219 5.27 1.95 12.62
CA ILE A 219 5.47 3.27 13.19
C ILE A 219 5.59 3.04 14.67
N ASN A 220 6.75 3.40 15.24
CA ASN A 220 7.05 3.14 16.65
C ASN A 220 5.94 3.69 17.54
N PRO A 221 5.39 2.86 18.44
CA PRO A 221 4.55 3.39 19.49
C PRO A 221 5.39 4.36 20.32
N SER A 222 4.89 5.56 20.50
CA SER A 222 5.38 6.52 21.49
C SER A 222 5.24 5.97 22.90
#